data_bf944353d41d253d16f370597bc605a2
#
_entry.id   bf944353d41d253d16f370597bc605a2
#
_cell.length_a   1.000
_cell.length_b   1.000
_cell.length_c   1.000
_cell.angle_alpha   90.00
_cell.angle_beta   90.00
_cell.angle_gamma   90.00
#
_symmetry.space_group_name_H-M   'P 1'
#
loop_
_entity.id
_entity.type
_entity.pdbx_description
1 polymer ?
#
loop_
_entity_poly.entity_id
_entity_poly.type
_entity_poly.pdbx_seq_one_letter_code
_entity_poly.pdbx_strand_id
1 'polypeptide(L)'
;MKKILFFFLLVYQLSFSQNISLYNQFNGRYDFTFVGNTLNPIENSFQSFPAVLTTSDATLALNSGDVIESAYLYWAGCGTGDFNVKLNGVDITATRTFSNILDQGAPYIFNFFSAFTDVTSQVQATGNGIYTLSDLDVSPFIDHHALNSTNFAGWALIVVYKNPALPLNQLNIYDGMQVVSNLQNNLNVTLNALNVIDNVDAKIGFLAWEGDSGIPIPGSSLIESLRINGNIISNPPLNPGNNAFNGTNSETNSSQLYNMDLDIYNIQNNINVGDTQALIQLTSQQDYVMINAIVTKLNSQLPDARINFSEPILSCNVRELILNYTVTNFNSTADLPANTPIKFYADGVLIGSIFTQNIIPIDGFEIGTITVTIPSSIPLQFNLMAQVDDIGNGTGIINEISETNNSFSLPIRLLASPNFNQPEELISCNLGFTRAFFDFSSYENSIQNDISDLVTFYETETEAIAEINPIGNISNYEAITTPKTIWVRIENTDGCFSTASFLLKSRNCEPIVYNAVSPNNDGLNDFFYISGLRDIFLNYKLEVYNRWGRLIWTGDNSKPDWNGNAENAVGNDEAPGGTYYYILHLNDPDFPNPMNGYLLLKR
;
A
#
# COMPACT_ATOMS: atom_id res chain seq x y z
N MET A 1 -8.33 23.38 -43.00
CA MET A 1 -6.89 23.29 -42.70
C MET A 1 -6.76 22.86 -41.23
N LYS A 2 -6.50 21.56 -40.97
CA LYS A 2 -6.28 21.01 -39.61
C LYS A 2 -4.81 21.20 -39.30
N LYS A 3 -4.50 21.98 -38.23
CA LYS A 3 -3.15 22.10 -37.69
C LYS A 3 -2.88 20.89 -36.82
N ILE A 4 -1.97 20.02 -37.25
CA ILE A 4 -1.40 18.93 -36.43
C ILE A 4 -0.34 19.56 -35.57
N LEU A 5 -0.57 19.56 -34.25
CA LEU A 5 0.38 19.97 -33.24
C LEU A 5 1.29 18.75 -32.93
N PHE A 6 2.53 18.80 -33.39
CA PHE A 6 3.56 17.83 -33.03
C PHE A 6 4.05 18.15 -31.59
N PHE A 7 3.70 17.29 -30.66
CA PHE A 7 4.24 17.33 -29.30
C PHE A 7 5.61 16.64 -29.30
N PHE A 8 6.68 17.42 -29.27
CA PHE A 8 8.02 16.91 -29.01
C PHE A 8 8.09 16.51 -27.53
N LEU A 9 8.03 15.20 -27.23
CA LEU A 9 8.40 14.67 -25.93
C LEU A 9 9.93 14.81 -25.82
N LEU A 10 10.39 15.85 -25.12
CA LEU A 10 11.76 15.90 -24.62
C LEU A 10 11.89 14.84 -23.51
N VAL A 11 12.44 13.69 -23.87
CA VAL A 11 12.95 12.73 -22.87
C VAL A 11 14.17 13.39 -22.24
N TYR A 12 13.97 13.99 -21.06
CA TYR A 12 15.08 14.31 -20.18
C TYR A 12 15.68 12.97 -19.75
N GLN A 13 16.81 12.61 -20.32
CA GLN A 13 17.70 11.64 -19.70
C GLN A 13 18.19 12.31 -18.40
N LEU A 14 17.61 11.90 -17.28
CA LEU A 14 18.17 12.16 -15.98
C LEU A 14 19.51 11.43 -15.94
N SER A 15 20.62 12.13 -16.17
CA SER A 15 21.94 11.65 -15.82
C SER A 15 21.96 11.56 -14.29
N PHE A 16 21.70 10.36 -13.77
CA PHE A 16 21.96 10.06 -12.37
C PHE A 16 23.45 10.30 -12.13
N SER A 17 23.78 10.99 -11.07
CA SER A 17 25.14 11.15 -10.59
C SER A 17 25.79 9.76 -10.59
N GLN A 18 26.90 9.60 -11.31
CA GLN A 18 27.68 8.36 -11.37
C GLN A 18 28.61 8.23 -10.16
N ASN A 19 28.34 8.94 -9.09
CA ASN A 19 29.10 8.90 -7.86
C ASN A 19 29.04 7.49 -7.26
N ILE A 20 30.17 7.05 -6.77
CA ILE A 20 30.27 5.80 -6.02
C ILE A 20 29.43 5.93 -4.77
N SER A 21 28.45 5.04 -4.62
CA SER A 21 27.50 5.00 -3.51
C SER A 21 27.19 3.56 -3.12
N LEU A 22 26.65 3.36 -1.92
CA LEU A 22 26.26 2.02 -1.45
C LEU A 22 25.23 1.41 -2.42
N TYR A 23 25.61 0.30 -3.03
CA TYR A 23 24.76 -0.46 -3.93
C TYR A 23 24.06 -1.61 -3.18
N ASN A 24 24.84 -2.41 -2.42
CA ASN A 24 24.31 -3.52 -1.66
C ASN A 24 25.11 -3.72 -0.37
N GLN A 25 24.43 -4.30 0.65
CA GLN A 25 25.01 -4.59 1.95
C GLN A 25 24.60 -5.99 2.40
N PHE A 26 25.55 -6.73 2.91
CA PHE A 26 25.36 -8.06 3.48
C PHE A 26 25.81 -8.04 4.94
N ASN A 27 24.96 -8.51 5.83
CA ASN A 27 25.27 -8.63 7.25
C ASN A 27 25.17 -10.10 7.66
N GLY A 28 26.21 -10.60 8.28
CA GLY A 28 26.30 -12.02 8.61
C GLY A 28 27.73 -12.54 8.54
N ARG A 29 27.90 -13.73 7.99
CA ARG A 29 29.20 -14.41 7.87
C ARG A 29 29.60 -14.47 6.41
N TYR A 30 29.96 -13.32 5.86
CA TYR A 30 30.23 -13.12 4.44
C TYR A 30 31.70 -12.84 4.15
N ASP A 31 32.09 -13.13 2.94
CA ASP A 31 33.34 -12.67 2.36
C ASP A 31 33.17 -12.48 0.84
N PHE A 32 34.16 -11.92 0.18
CA PHE A 32 34.14 -11.68 -1.26
C PHE A 32 35.46 -11.97 -1.92
N THR A 33 35.41 -12.22 -3.22
CA THR A 33 36.55 -12.33 -4.11
C THR A 33 36.25 -11.69 -5.45
N PHE A 34 37.32 -11.34 -6.16
CA PHE A 34 37.23 -10.88 -7.55
C PHE A 34 37.65 -12.01 -8.51
N VAL A 35 36.91 -12.10 -9.64
CA VAL A 35 37.23 -12.98 -10.76
C VAL A 35 37.09 -12.16 -12.02
N GLY A 36 38.15 -12.01 -12.79
CA GLY A 36 38.11 -11.20 -14.00
C GLY A 36 39.42 -11.17 -14.74
N ASN A 37 39.39 -10.59 -15.91
CA ASN A 37 40.58 -10.46 -16.74
C ASN A 37 40.47 -9.31 -17.72
N THR A 38 41.61 -8.81 -18.15
CA THR A 38 41.73 -7.87 -19.23
C THR A 38 41.52 -8.53 -20.59
N LEU A 39 41.09 -7.76 -21.57
CA LEU A 39 41.12 -8.09 -23.00
C LEU A 39 42.31 -7.43 -23.70
N ASN A 40 43.14 -6.68 -22.99
CA ASN A 40 44.39 -6.15 -23.51
C ASN A 40 45.48 -7.23 -23.52
N PRO A 41 46.10 -7.53 -24.67
CA PRO A 41 47.17 -8.51 -24.74
C PRO A 41 48.49 -8.03 -24.10
N ILE A 42 48.68 -6.73 -24.00
CA ILE A 42 49.80 -6.01 -23.38
C ILE A 42 49.31 -4.65 -22.88
N GLU A 43 50.10 -3.98 -22.07
CA GLU A 43 49.88 -2.58 -21.63
C GLU A 43 49.66 -1.66 -22.83
N ASN A 44 48.61 -0.79 -22.77
CA ASN A 44 48.25 0.10 -23.87
C ASN A 44 49.36 1.11 -24.21
N SER A 45 50.13 1.56 -23.24
CA SER A 45 51.24 2.46 -23.42
C SER A 45 52.40 1.95 -24.28
N PHE A 46 52.46 0.62 -24.48
CA PHE A 46 53.52 -0.06 -25.27
C PHE A 46 53.03 -0.62 -26.59
N GLN A 47 51.78 -0.35 -26.98
CA GLN A 47 51.22 -0.95 -28.20
C GLN A 47 51.66 -0.18 -29.47
N SER A 48 52.35 -0.88 -30.35
CA SER A 48 52.60 -0.37 -31.71
C SER A 48 51.37 -0.52 -32.64
N PHE A 49 50.52 -1.49 -32.35
CA PHE A 49 49.27 -1.75 -33.05
C PHE A 49 48.18 -2.04 -31.99
N PRO A 50 47.23 -1.12 -31.79
CA PRO A 50 46.19 -1.33 -30.80
C PRO A 50 45.30 -2.49 -31.20
N ALA A 51 45.11 -3.44 -30.27
CA ALA A 51 44.22 -4.59 -30.44
C ALA A 51 43.70 -5.04 -29.08
N VAL A 52 42.48 -5.53 -29.06
CA VAL A 52 41.91 -6.25 -27.91
C VAL A 52 41.67 -7.71 -28.31
N LEU A 53 41.73 -8.59 -27.34
CA LEU A 53 41.35 -10.00 -27.49
C LEU A 53 39.83 -10.08 -27.66
N THR A 54 39.36 -11.11 -28.38
CA THR A 54 37.93 -11.38 -28.56
C THR A 54 37.30 -12.10 -27.36
N THR A 55 38.14 -12.65 -26.49
CA THR A 55 37.74 -13.39 -25.28
C THR A 55 38.89 -13.44 -24.27
N SER A 56 38.55 -13.51 -23.01
CA SER A 56 39.48 -13.79 -21.93
C SER A 56 38.84 -14.61 -20.81
N ASP A 57 39.67 -15.32 -20.07
CA ASP A 57 39.25 -16.29 -19.04
C ASP A 57 39.75 -15.87 -17.65
N ALA A 58 38.97 -16.19 -16.63
CA ALA A 58 39.37 -16.09 -15.23
C ALA A 58 38.78 -17.27 -14.43
N THR A 59 39.42 -17.67 -13.34
CA THR A 59 39.01 -18.83 -12.56
C THR A 59 38.43 -18.42 -11.21
N LEU A 60 37.20 -18.85 -10.90
CA LEU A 60 36.65 -18.81 -9.54
C LEU A 60 37.07 -20.08 -8.78
N ALA A 61 37.67 -19.90 -7.61
CA ALA A 61 38.16 -20.97 -6.77
C ALA A 61 37.82 -20.71 -5.29
N LEU A 62 36.57 -20.91 -4.91
CA LEU A 62 36.11 -20.84 -3.53
C LEU A 62 36.49 -22.11 -2.74
N ASN A 63 36.69 -21.94 -1.44
CA ASN A 63 37.04 -23.06 -0.54
C ASN A 63 35.82 -23.97 -0.29
N SER A 64 36.10 -25.14 0.25
CA SER A 64 35.06 -26.07 0.70
C SER A 64 34.26 -25.44 1.85
N GLY A 65 32.93 -25.36 1.70
CA GLY A 65 32.02 -24.77 2.66
C GLY A 65 31.60 -23.32 2.32
N ASP A 66 32.28 -22.68 1.36
CA ASP A 66 31.85 -21.39 0.84
C ASP A 66 30.62 -21.57 -0.08
N VAL A 67 29.60 -20.80 0.14
CA VAL A 67 28.35 -20.81 -0.63
C VAL A 67 28.14 -19.44 -1.29
N ILE A 68 28.05 -19.44 -2.60
CA ILE A 68 27.85 -18.20 -3.37
C ILE A 68 26.51 -17.59 -2.99
N GLU A 69 26.54 -16.35 -2.51
CA GLU A 69 25.35 -15.56 -2.16
C GLU A 69 24.94 -14.66 -3.32
N SER A 70 25.89 -13.92 -3.89
CA SER A 70 25.66 -13.01 -5.01
C SER A 70 26.87 -12.95 -5.93
N ALA A 71 26.63 -12.65 -7.20
CA ALA A 71 27.67 -12.42 -8.18
C ALA A 71 27.26 -11.30 -9.15
N TYR A 72 28.12 -10.31 -9.28
CA TYR A 72 27.89 -9.11 -10.07
C TYR A 72 28.94 -8.99 -11.16
N LEU A 73 28.48 -8.96 -12.42
CA LEU A 73 29.36 -8.80 -13.58
C LEU A 73 29.48 -7.32 -13.93
N TYR A 74 30.72 -6.87 -14.03
CA TYR A 74 31.12 -5.58 -14.59
C TYR A 74 31.96 -5.82 -15.83
N TRP A 75 31.76 -4.98 -16.86
CA TRP A 75 32.67 -4.90 -18.01
C TRP A 75 32.81 -3.47 -18.44
N ALA A 76 33.96 -3.13 -18.98
CA ALA A 76 34.29 -1.76 -19.36
C ALA A 76 35.21 -1.73 -20.56
N GLY A 77 35.30 -0.55 -21.17
CA GLY A 77 36.20 -0.34 -22.28
C GLY A 77 36.17 1.10 -22.81
N CYS A 78 37.04 1.32 -23.78
CA CYS A 78 37.06 2.57 -24.53
C CYS A 78 35.89 2.66 -25.51
N GLY A 79 35.33 3.87 -25.69
CA GLY A 79 34.22 4.13 -26.62
C GLY A 79 32.90 4.47 -25.92
N THR A 80 31.83 4.45 -26.70
CA THR A 80 30.48 4.85 -26.26
C THR A 80 29.65 3.73 -25.65
N GLY A 81 30.17 2.50 -25.66
CA GLY A 81 29.60 1.34 -24.99
C GLY A 81 29.24 0.19 -25.92
N ASP A 82 29.55 -1.01 -25.48
CA ASP A 82 28.95 -2.26 -25.90
C ASP A 82 28.30 -2.91 -24.66
N PHE A 83 26.98 -3.00 -24.69
CA PHE A 83 26.18 -3.38 -23.52
C PHE A 83 25.62 -4.80 -23.63
N ASN A 84 26.08 -5.57 -24.62
CA ASN A 84 25.72 -6.97 -24.84
C ASN A 84 26.98 -7.82 -25.01
N VAL A 85 27.19 -8.72 -24.06
CA VAL A 85 28.35 -9.60 -24.02
C VAL A 85 27.91 -11.03 -23.78
N LYS A 86 28.85 -11.99 -23.77
CA LYS A 86 28.58 -13.35 -23.30
C LYS A 86 29.45 -13.71 -22.12
N LEU A 87 28.85 -14.33 -21.12
CA LEU A 87 29.56 -15.00 -20.02
C LEU A 87 29.35 -16.52 -20.13
N ASN A 88 30.44 -17.28 -20.33
CA ASN A 88 30.39 -18.73 -20.60
C ASN A 88 29.44 -19.09 -21.76
N GLY A 89 29.41 -18.26 -22.80
CA GLY A 89 28.56 -18.45 -23.98
C GLY A 89 27.07 -18.08 -23.82
N VAL A 90 26.67 -17.63 -22.63
CA VAL A 90 25.29 -17.12 -22.36
C VAL A 90 25.23 -15.64 -22.64
N ASP A 91 24.24 -15.20 -23.41
CA ASP A 91 24.01 -13.79 -23.70
C ASP A 91 23.66 -13.01 -22.45
N ILE A 92 24.37 -11.91 -22.23
CA ILE A 92 24.22 -10.99 -21.11
C ILE A 92 23.97 -9.59 -21.63
N THR A 93 22.93 -8.94 -21.13
CA THR A 93 22.63 -7.53 -21.40
C THR A 93 22.82 -6.71 -20.13
N ALA A 94 23.43 -5.55 -20.25
CA ALA A 94 23.60 -4.63 -19.11
C ALA A 94 22.26 -4.18 -18.55
N THR A 95 22.15 -4.23 -17.22
CA THR A 95 21.01 -3.66 -16.48
C THR A 95 21.30 -2.24 -16.01
N ARG A 96 22.57 -1.87 -15.88
CA ARG A 96 23.03 -0.52 -15.54
C ARG A 96 24.26 -0.19 -16.40
N THR A 97 24.40 1.07 -16.75
CA THR A 97 25.53 1.56 -17.55
C THR A 97 26.10 2.84 -16.95
N PHE A 98 27.40 2.99 -17.11
CA PHE A 98 28.16 4.15 -16.67
C PHE A 98 28.97 4.68 -17.83
N SER A 99 29.27 5.97 -17.84
CA SER A 99 30.10 6.61 -18.87
C SER A 99 30.93 7.73 -18.30
N ASN A 100 32.10 7.97 -18.89
CA ASN A 100 32.91 9.14 -18.59
C ASN A 100 33.57 9.65 -19.88
N ILE A 101 34.04 10.89 -19.85
CA ILE A 101 34.71 11.54 -20.97
C ILE A 101 35.99 12.20 -20.49
N LEU A 102 37.10 11.84 -21.09
CA LEU A 102 38.34 12.62 -21.00
C LEU A 102 38.38 13.62 -22.13
N ASP A 103 38.14 14.88 -21.83
CA ASP A 103 38.15 15.97 -22.81
C ASP A 103 39.43 16.79 -22.66
N GLN A 104 40.33 16.62 -23.62
CA GLN A 104 41.57 17.38 -23.72
C GLN A 104 41.54 18.43 -24.85
N GLY A 105 40.31 18.66 -25.39
CA GLY A 105 40.08 19.51 -26.56
C GLY A 105 40.21 18.75 -27.88
N ALA A 106 39.34 19.10 -28.85
CA ALA A 106 39.28 18.38 -30.12
C ALA A 106 40.66 18.38 -30.86
N PRO A 107 41.08 17.23 -31.41
CA PRO A 107 40.37 15.99 -31.57
C PRO A 107 40.49 14.99 -30.37
N TYR A 108 41.14 15.35 -29.28
CA TYR A 108 41.46 14.49 -28.15
C TYR A 108 40.31 14.43 -27.15
N ILE A 109 39.16 13.89 -27.59
CA ILE A 109 37.96 13.61 -26.77
C ILE A 109 37.78 12.10 -26.74
N PHE A 110 37.92 11.51 -25.54
CA PHE A 110 37.91 10.06 -25.35
C PHE A 110 36.72 9.68 -24.48
N ASN A 111 35.86 8.82 -25.03
CA ASN A 111 34.68 8.30 -24.31
C ASN A 111 35.01 6.97 -23.67
N PHE A 112 34.52 6.74 -22.47
CA PHE A 112 34.68 5.48 -21.75
C PHE A 112 33.33 5.02 -21.24
N PHE A 113 33.15 3.73 -21.16
CA PHE A 113 31.94 3.13 -20.60
C PHE A 113 32.28 2.01 -19.62
N SER A 114 31.36 1.75 -18.72
CA SER A 114 31.24 0.51 -17.98
C SER A 114 29.80 0.05 -17.91
N ALA A 115 29.60 -1.21 -17.75
CA ALA A 115 28.30 -1.86 -17.70
C ALA A 115 28.23 -2.84 -16.53
N PHE A 116 27.05 -3.09 -16.06
CA PHE A 116 26.78 -3.92 -14.88
C PHE A 116 25.56 -4.80 -15.11
N THR A 117 25.60 -6.04 -14.59
CA THR A 117 24.40 -6.86 -14.40
C THR A 117 24.59 -7.88 -13.27
N ASP A 118 23.49 -8.25 -12.61
CA ASP A 118 23.47 -9.34 -11.65
C ASP A 118 23.46 -10.70 -12.39
N VAL A 119 24.46 -11.52 -12.14
CA VAL A 119 24.60 -12.87 -12.73
C VAL A 119 24.60 -13.97 -11.65
N THR A 120 24.05 -13.67 -10.48
CA THR A 120 24.03 -14.57 -9.31
C THR A 120 23.56 -15.97 -9.67
N SER A 121 22.41 -16.08 -10.32
CA SER A 121 21.83 -17.40 -10.66
C SER A 121 22.74 -18.23 -11.58
N GLN A 122 23.41 -17.57 -12.55
CA GLN A 122 24.35 -18.24 -13.46
C GLN A 122 25.60 -18.69 -12.72
N VAL A 123 26.15 -17.84 -11.85
CA VAL A 123 27.38 -18.13 -11.11
C VAL A 123 27.12 -19.21 -10.02
N GLN A 124 25.96 -19.15 -9.36
CA GLN A 124 25.55 -20.22 -8.43
C GLN A 124 25.40 -21.59 -9.14
N ALA A 125 24.85 -21.59 -10.36
CA ALA A 125 24.69 -22.81 -11.14
C ALA A 125 26.04 -23.37 -11.67
N THR A 126 26.99 -22.49 -12.02
CA THR A 126 28.31 -22.86 -12.53
C THR A 126 29.26 -23.25 -11.41
N GLY A 127 29.25 -22.52 -10.28
CA GLY A 127 30.16 -22.73 -9.15
C GLY A 127 31.62 -22.42 -9.49
N ASN A 128 32.53 -23.12 -8.80
CA ASN A 128 33.97 -23.04 -9.07
C ASN A 128 34.30 -23.50 -10.48
N GLY A 129 35.20 -22.80 -11.15
CA GLY A 129 35.62 -23.13 -12.50
C GLY A 129 36.06 -21.93 -13.33
N ILE A 130 36.23 -22.15 -14.61
CA ILE A 130 36.65 -21.11 -15.55
C ILE A 130 35.40 -20.31 -16.00
N TYR A 131 35.51 -18.99 -15.94
CA TYR A 131 34.57 -18.05 -16.51
C TYR A 131 35.22 -17.35 -17.71
N THR A 132 34.52 -17.32 -18.81
CA THR A 132 34.98 -16.74 -20.08
C THR A 132 34.04 -15.59 -20.47
N LEU A 133 34.58 -14.39 -20.62
CA LEU A 133 33.83 -13.29 -21.26
C LEU A 133 34.19 -13.22 -22.75
N SER A 134 33.20 -13.05 -23.60
CA SER A 134 33.34 -12.85 -25.03
C SER A 134 32.35 -11.82 -25.60
N ASP A 135 32.56 -11.48 -26.86
CA ASP A 135 31.71 -10.58 -27.66
C ASP A 135 31.72 -9.11 -27.19
N LEU A 136 32.67 -8.68 -26.34
CA LEU A 136 32.88 -7.28 -26.03
C LEU A 136 33.64 -6.62 -27.19
N ASP A 137 32.99 -5.68 -27.92
CA ASP A 137 33.56 -5.02 -29.09
C ASP A 137 33.83 -3.54 -28.85
N VAL A 138 35.11 -3.19 -28.72
CA VAL A 138 35.60 -1.80 -28.67
C VAL A 138 36.36 -1.41 -29.94
N SER A 139 36.43 -2.29 -30.93
CA SER A 139 37.21 -2.11 -32.16
C SER A 139 36.91 -0.79 -32.92
N PRO A 140 35.68 -0.25 -32.91
CA PRO A 140 35.39 1.03 -33.58
C PRO A 140 36.11 2.25 -32.99
N PHE A 141 36.57 2.12 -31.72
CA PHE A 141 37.11 3.25 -30.94
C PHE A 141 38.60 3.12 -30.65
N ILE A 142 39.16 1.92 -30.84
CA ILE A 142 40.48 1.55 -30.34
C ILE A 142 41.61 2.39 -30.94
N ASP A 143 41.56 2.66 -32.25
CA ASP A 143 42.56 3.46 -32.95
C ASP A 143 42.60 4.92 -32.46
N HIS A 144 41.42 5.45 -32.15
CA HIS A 144 41.34 6.82 -31.60
C HIS A 144 41.91 6.89 -30.19
N HIS A 145 41.57 5.95 -29.33
CA HIS A 145 42.06 5.86 -27.96
C HIS A 145 43.57 5.57 -27.88
N ALA A 146 44.09 4.79 -28.82
CA ALA A 146 45.54 4.52 -28.91
C ALA A 146 46.40 5.79 -29.11
N LEU A 147 45.84 6.88 -29.63
CA LEU A 147 46.52 8.17 -29.74
C LEU A 147 46.89 8.76 -28.36
N ASN A 148 46.20 8.33 -27.30
CA ASN A 148 46.41 8.82 -25.95
C ASN A 148 46.74 7.67 -24.97
N SER A 149 47.06 6.46 -25.47
CA SER A 149 47.32 5.29 -24.67
C SER A 149 46.17 5.00 -23.66
N THR A 150 44.91 5.15 -24.10
CA THR A 150 43.68 4.91 -23.31
C THR A 150 42.79 3.83 -23.92
N ASN A 151 43.35 2.95 -24.74
CA ASN A 151 42.65 1.84 -25.36
C ASN A 151 42.66 0.62 -24.44
N PHE A 152 41.50 0.28 -23.91
CA PHE A 152 41.36 -0.89 -23.06
C PHE A 152 39.99 -1.55 -23.21
N ALA A 153 39.90 -2.80 -22.78
CA ALA A 153 38.68 -3.52 -22.48
C ALA A 153 38.95 -4.60 -21.42
N GLY A 154 37.99 -4.84 -20.54
CA GLY A 154 38.13 -5.82 -19.50
C GLY A 154 36.81 -6.14 -18.79
N TRP A 155 36.82 -7.14 -17.94
CA TRP A 155 35.64 -7.58 -17.19
C TRP A 155 36.03 -8.11 -15.80
N ALA A 156 35.05 -8.04 -14.87
CA ALA A 156 35.22 -8.58 -13.53
C ALA A 156 33.89 -9.11 -12.98
N LEU A 157 33.94 -10.18 -12.22
CA LEU A 157 32.91 -10.61 -11.30
C LEU A 157 33.30 -10.21 -9.88
N ILE A 158 32.40 -9.58 -9.16
CA ILE A 158 32.44 -9.48 -7.71
C ILE A 158 31.59 -10.62 -7.18
N VAL A 159 32.21 -11.60 -6.52
CA VAL A 159 31.51 -12.76 -5.97
C VAL A 159 31.46 -12.64 -4.45
N VAL A 160 30.27 -12.53 -3.90
CA VAL A 160 30.02 -12.57 -2.45
C VAL A 160 29.64 -13.99 -2.07
N TYR A 161 30.28 -14.52 -1.04
CA TYR A 161 29.98 -15.85 -0.52
C TYR A 161 29.84 -15.86 0.99
N LYS A 162 29.13 -16.84 1.51
CA LYS A 162 28.94 -17.05 2.95
C LYS A 162 29.55 -18.34 3.41
N ASN A 163 30.05 -18.33 4.66
CA ASN A 163 30.59 -19.52 5.31
C ASN A 163 30.38 -19.43 6.83
N PRO A 164 29.80 -20.46 7.48
CA PRO A 164 29.58 -20.45 8.93
C PRO A 164 30.85 -20.27 9.79
N ALA A 165 32.04 -20.56 9.22
CA ALA A 165 33.31 -20.37 9.91
C ALA A 165 33.83 -18.95 9.93
N LEU A 166 33.27 -18.05 9.11
CA LEU A 166 33.65 -16.64 9.08
C LEU A 166 33.12 -15.89 10.33
N PRO A 167 33.82 -14.83 10.78
CA PRO A 167 33.29 -13.96 11.80
C PRO A 167 32.06 -13.22 11.29
N LEU A 168 31.21 -12.76 12.22
CA LEU A 168 30.12 -11.85 11.88
C LEU A 168 30.69 -10.52 11.38
N ASN A 169 30.19 -10.07 10.25
CA ASN A 169 30.68 -8.87 9.57
C ASN A 169 29.59 -8.14 8.77
N GLN A 170 29.91 -6.93 8.39
CA GLN A 170 29.21 -6.15 7.40
C GLN A 170 30.08 -6.11 6.14
N LEU A 171 29.52 -6.55 5.03
CA LEU A 171 30.11 -6.48 3.71
C LEU A 171 29.31 -5.49 2.87
N ASN A 172 29.97 -4.42 2.44
CA ASN A 172 29.34 -3.37 1.62
C ASN A 172 29.94 -3.38 0.23
N ILE A 173 29.07 -3.26 -0.78
CA ILE A 173 29.46 -3.01 -2.16
C ILE A 173 29.01 -1.58 -2.50
N TYR A 174 29.97 -0.74 -2.82
CA TYR A 174 29.75 0.60 -3.35
C TYR A 174 30.09 0.59 -4.83
N ASP A 175 29.20 1.14 -5.65
CA ASP A 175 29.46 1.21 -7.09
C ASP A 175 29.02 2.55 -7.70
N GLY A 176 29.55 2.79 -8.88
CA GLY A 176 29.39 3.98 -9.68
C GLY A 176 30.50 4.02 -10.73
N MET A 177 30.84 5.21 -11.21
CA MET A 177 32.00 5.41 -12.05
C MET A 177 32.55 6.80 -11.81
N GLN A 178 33.63 6.89 -11.05
CA GLN A 178 34.33 8.13 -10.77
C GLN A 178 35.78 8.05 -11.22
N VAL A 179 36.33 9.19 -11.60
CA VAL A 179 37.65 9.26 -12.20
C VAL A 179 38.62 10.02 -11.29
N VAL A 180 39.85 9.52 -11.24
CA VAL A 180 40.98 10.26 -10.76
C VAL A 180 42.00 10.40 -11.92
N SER A 181 42.57 11.57 -12.12
CA SER A 181 43.50 11.85 -13.23
C SER A 181 44.36 13.07 -12.92
N ASN A 182 45.27 13.39 -13.81
CA ASN A 182 46.06 14.63 -13.70
C ASN A 182 45.19 15.91 -13.71
N LEU A 183 44.00 15.86 -14.29
CA LEU A 183 43.04 17.00 -14.30
C LEU A 183 42.20 17.05 -13.02
N GLN A 184 41.91 15.89 -12.45
CA GLN A 184 41.18 15.71 -11.19
C GLN A 184 41.99 14.76 -10.31
N ASN A 185 43.06 15.29 -9.73
CA ASN A 185 44.10 14.50 -9.09
C ASN A 185 43.75 13.95 -7.70
N ASN A 186 42.49 14.10 -7.24
CA ASN A 186 42.03 13.60 -5.96
C ASN A 186 40.56 13.21 -6.05
N LEU A 187 40.23 11.99 -5.69
CA LEU A 187 38.90 11.50 -5.52
C LEU A 187 38.68 11.09 -4.05
N ASN A 188 37.65 11.61 -3.43
CA ASN A 188 37.26 11.25 -2.06
C ASN A 188 35.91 10.52 -2.08
N VAL A 189 35.90 9.33 -1.47
CA VAL A 189 34.67 8.54 -1.28
C VAL A 189 34.50 8.33 0.23
N THR A 190 33.40 8.82 0.79
CA THR A 190 33.06 8.60 2.20
C THR A 190 32.19 7.35 2.31
N LEU A 191 32.70 6.35 3.01
CA LEU A 191 31.95 5.15 3.38
C LEU A 191 31.24 5.44 4.69
N ASN A 192 29.92 5.46 4.67
CA ASN A 192 29.06 5.71 5.82
C ASN A 192 28.46 4.38 6.36
N ALA A 193 27.79 4.47 7.50
CA ALA A 193 27.10 3.36 8.16
C ALA A 193 28.05 2.19 8.51
N LEU A 194 29.27 2.49 8.91
CA LEU A 194 30.19 1.52 9.47
C LEU A 194 29.95 1.39 10.98
N ASN A 195 30.16 0.20 11.52
CA ASN A 195 30.33 -0.02 12.94
C ASN A 195 31.45 -1.02 13.19
N VAL A 196 32.63 -0.50 13.36
CA VAL A 196 33.84 -1.31 13.56
C VAL A 196 33.95 -1.67 15.03
N ILE A 197 33.63 -2.93 15.36
CA ILE A 197 33.80 -3.45 16.74
C ILE A 197 35.13 -4.17 16.92
N ASP A 198 35.65 -4.69 15.82
CA ASP A 198 36.93 -5.39 15.72
C ASP A 198 37.48 -5.14 14.31
N ASN A 199 38.76 -4.81 14.22
CA ASN A 199 39.44 -4.57 12.96
C ASN A 199 40.19 -5.77 12.41
N VAL A 200 40.15 -6.94 13.09
CA VAL A 200 40.75 -8.17 12.62
C VAL A 200 40.13 -8.61 11.29
N ASP A 201 40.97 -8.97 10.33
CA ASP A 201 40.55 -9.36 8.97
C ASP A 201 39.72 -8.32 8.19
N ALA A 202 39.76 -7.03 8.63
CA ALA A 202 39.17 -5.94 7.88
C ALA A 202 39.86 -5.79 6.51
N LYS A 203 39.07 -5.82 5.45
CA LYS A 203 39.60 -5.71 4.09
C LYS A 203 38.77 -4.81 3.19
N ILE A 204 39.42 -4.27 2.16
CA ILE A 204 38.81 -3.44 1.12
C ILE A 204 39.29 -3.94 -0.24
N GLY A 205 38.37 -4.02 -1.19
CA GLY A 205 38.68 -4.38 -2.58
C GLY A 205 38.29 -3.26 -3.54
N PHE A 206 39.02 -3.15 -4.63
CA PHE A 206 38.81 -2.17 -5.69
C PHE A 206 38.71 -2.86 -7.04
N LEU A 207 37.73 -2.43 -7.83
CA LEU A 207 37.67 -2.64 -9.26
C LEU A 207 37.94 -1.31 -9.93
N ALA A 208 39.07 -1.21 -10.58
CA ALA A 208 39.49 -0.03 -11.32
C ALA A 208 39.85 -0.39 -12.78
N TRP A 209 39.73 0.60 -13.65
CA TRP A 209 40.06 0.49 -15.07
C TRP A 209 41.06 1.56 -15.46
N GLU A 210 41.89 1.24 -16.43
CA GLU A 210 42.84 2.16 -17.05
C GLU A 210 44.05 2.51 -16.15
N GLY A 211 44.43 1.64 -15.21
CA GLY A 211 45.67 1.82 -14.44
C GLY A 211 46.89 1.30 -15.20
N ASP A 212 48.04 2.01 -15.08
CA ASP A 212 49.27 1.75 -15.80
C ASP A 212 50.40 1.23 -14.89
N SER A 213 51.09 0.19 -15.28
CA SER A 213 52.23 -0.38 -14.52
C SER A 213 53.46 0.52 -14.51
N GLY A 214 53.56 1.46 -15.46
CA GLY A 214 54.72 2.31 -15.70
C GLY A 214 54.87 3.56 -14.80
N ILE A 215 54.06 3.71 -13.79
CA ILE A 215 54.09 4.84 -12.85
C ILE A 215 54.73 4.39 -11.52
N PRO A 216 55.54 5.22 -10.86
CA PRO A 216 56.11 6.49 -11.35
C PRO A 216 57.20 6.30 -12.40
N ILE A 217 57.23 7.17 -13.38
CA ILE A 217 58.33 7.22 -14.34
C ILE A 217 59.64 7.41 -13.58
N PRO A 218 60.69 6.61 -13.85
CA PRO A 218 61.97 6.74 -13.16
C PRO A 218 62.49 8.15 -13.12
N GLY A 219 62.72 8.71 -11.92
CA GLY A 219 63.16 10.09 -11.70
C GLY A 219 62.03 11.10 -11.55
N SER A 220 60.77 10.74 -11.69
CA SER A 220 59.59 11.54 -11.40
C SER A 220 59.20 11.47 -9.90
N SER A 221 58.61 12.52 -9.40
CA SER A 221 57.96 12.57 -8.07
C SER A 221 56.44 12.35 -8.15
N LEU A 222 55.95 12.01 -9.33
CA LEU A 222 54.53 11.70 -9.54
C LEU A 222 54.16 10.39 -8.84
N ILE A 223 53.04 10.38 -8.16
CA ILE A 223 52.58 9.23 -7.40
C ILE A 223 51.11 8.99 -7.65
N GLU A 224 50.75 7.72 -7.61
CA GLU A 224 49.37 7.26 -7.45
C GLU A 224 49.22 6.63 -6.08
N SER A 225 48.26 7.06 -5.32
CA SER A 225 48.08 6.51 -3.99
C SER A 225 46.65 6.23 -3.65
N LEU A 226 46.47 5.19 -2.88
CA LEU A 226 45.21 4.81 -2.26
C LEU A 226 45.36 4.98 -0.75
N ARG A 227 44.41 5.69 -0.12
CA ARG A 227 44.44 5.96 1.32
C ARG A 227 43.10 5.66 1.94
N ILE A 228 43.15 5.24 3.18
CA ILE A 228 41.97 5.15 4.06
C ILE A 228 42.27 5.96 5.33
N ASN A 229 41.38 6.87 5.69
CA ASN A 229 41.53 7.78 6.82
C ASN A 229 42.91 8.52 6.83
N GLY A 230 43.41 8.88 5.62
CA GLY A 230 44.69 9.56 5.42
C GLY A 230 45.91 8.63 5.39
N ASN A 231 45.80 7.35 5.76
CA ASN A 231 46.90 6.39 5.75
C ASN A 231 46.96 5.66 4.40
N ILE A 232 48.18 5.57 3.82
CA ILE A 232 48.40 4.81 2.58
C ILE A 232 48.09 3.33 2.84
N ILE A 233 47.35 2.69 1.93
CA ILE A 233 47.22 1.24 1.84
C ILE A 233 48.04 0.74 0.65
N SER A 234 48.70 -0.38 0.84
CA SER A 234 49.60 -0.98 -0.15
C SER A 234 49.81 -2.45 0.15
N ASN A 235 50.23 -3.19 -0.86
CA ASN A 235 50.58 -4.63 -0.74
C ASN A 235 51.84 -4.93 -1.58
N PRO A 236 53.02 -4.39 -1.18
CA PRO A 236 54.26 -4.60 -1.94
C PRO A 236 54.71 -6.06 -1.89
N PRO A 237 55.37 -6.61 -2.93
CA PRO A 237 55.82 -5.86 -4.12
C PRO A 237 54.76 -5.62 -5.19
N LEU A 238 53.57 -6.26 -5.11
CA LEU A 238 52.55 -6.22 -6.14
C LEU A 238 51.96 -4.79 -6.29
N ASN A 239 51.46 -4.23 -5.19
CA ASN A 239 50.87 -2.89 -5.16
C ASN A 239 51.66 -1.97 -4.23
N PRO A 240 52.68 -1.26 -4.76
CA PRO A 240 53.45 -0.31 -3.97
C PRO A 240 52.61 0.93 -3.65
N GLY A 241 52.87 1.60 -2.51
CA GLY A 241 52.05 2.74 -2.06
C GLY A 241 52.18 4.02 -2.89
N ASN A 242 52.96 4.01 -3.95
CA ASN A 242 53.16 5.11 -4.91
C ASN A 242 52.72 4.75 -6.34
N ASN A 243 52.17 3.56 -6.56
CA ASN A 243 51.53 3.09 -7.78
C ASN A 243 50.43 2.12 -7.40
N ALA A 244 49.27 2.63 -7.04
CA ALA A 244 48.16 1.82 -6.52
C ALA A 244 47.29 1.18 -7.63
N PHE A 245 47.41 1.71 -8.85
CA PHE A 245 46.64 1.27 -10.01
C PHE A 245 47.59 0.84 -11.12
N ASN A 246 48.11 -0.36 -11.04
CA ASN A 246 49.29 -0.79 -11.81
C ASN A 246 49.07 -2.04 -12.62
N GLY A 247 47.81 -2.35 -12.96
CA GLY A 247 47.46 -3.51 -13.79
C GLY A 247 47.61 -4.84 -13.06
N THR A 248 47.10 -4.95 -11.83
CA THR A 248 47.33 -6.08 -10.95
C THR A 248 46.03 -6.77 -10.51
N ASN A 249 46.21 -8.07 -10.13
CA ASN A 249 45.19 -8.87 -9.46
C ASN A 249 45.81 -9.49 -8.21
N SER A 250 45.40 -9.01 -7.04
CA SER A 250 45.94 -9.46 -5.77
C SER A 250 45.49 -10.90 -5.41
N GLU A 251 44.35 -11.37 -5.88
CA GLU A 251 43.86 -12.73 -5.64
C GLU A 251 44.71 -13.78 -6.36
N THR A 252 45.16 -13.48 -7.58
CA THR A 252 46.00 -14.39 -8.38
C THR A 252 47.48 -14.04 -8.28
N ASN A 253 47.82 -12.97 -7.56
CA ASN A 253 49.17 -12.41 -7.49
C ASN A 253 49.75 -12.12 -8.89
N SER A 254 48.91 -11.62 -9.80
CA SER A 254 49.30 -11.32 -11.18
C SER A 254 49.57 -9.82 -11.35
N SER A 255 50.60 -9.51 -12.13
CA SER A 255 50.93 -8.15 -12.62
C SER A 255 50.68 -8.03 -14.13
N GLN A 256 49.80 -8.83 -14.68
CA GLN A 256 49.50 -8.87 -16.11
C GLN A 256 48.01 -8.60 -16.40
N LEU A 257 47.35 -7.84 -15.52
CA LEU A 257 45.95 -7.46 -15.70
C LEU A 257 45.85 -6.14 -16.45
N TYR A 258 46.68 -5.93 -17.41
CA TYR A 258 46.88 -4.67 -18.15
C TYR A 258 45.68 -3.77 -18.25
N ASN A 259 45.82 -2.52 -17.77
CA ASN A 259 44.80 -1.46 -17.76
C ASN A 259 43.54 -1.78 -16.98
N MET A 260 43.64 -2.65 -15.97
CA MET A 260 42.62 -2.85 -14.95
C MET A 260 43.20 -3.38 -13.67
N ASP A 261 42.54 -3.16 -12.56
CA ASP A 261 42.98 -3.61 -11.22
C ASP A 261 41.84 -4.30 -10.50
N LEU A 262 42.16 -5.48 -9.95
CA LEU A 262 41.31 -6.31 -9.09
C LEU A 262 42.03 -6.55 -7.78
N ASP A 263 42.09 -5.55 -6.92
CA ASP A 263 42.95 -5.60 -5.77
C ASP A 263 42.19 -5.58 -4.45
N ILE A 264 42.63 -6.47 -3.55
CA ILE A 264 42.13 -6.57 -2.18
C ILE A 264 43.27 -6.26 -1.22
N TYR A 265 43.00 -5.33 -0.30
CA TYR A 265 43.95 -4.89 0.71
C TYR A 265 43.45 -5.24 2.11
N ASN A 266 44.36 -5.69 2.99
CA ASN A 266 44.09 -5.71 4.42
C ASN A 266 44.16 -4.28 4.97
N ILE A 267 43.12 -3.86 5.66
CA ILE A 267 43.01 -2.51 6.23
C ILE A 267 42.93 -2.51 7.75
N GLN A 268 43.26 -3.64 8.38
CA GLN A 268 43.23 -3.79 9.83
C GLN A 268 43.95 -2.67 10.59
N ASN A 269 45.05 -2.15 10.04
CA ASN A 269 45.82 -1.06 10.66
C ASN A 269 45.37 0.35 10.26
N ASN A 270 44.37 0.45 9.38
CA ASN A 270 43.91 1.72 8.81
C ASN A 270 42.54 2.14 9.32
N ILE A 271 41.86 1.26 10.03
CA ILE A 271 40.55 1.46 10.61
C ILE A 271 40.59 1.14 12.11
N ASN A 272 39.86 1.89 12.92
CA ASN A 272 39.86 1.73 14.37
C ASN A 272 38.51 1.23 14.87
N VAL A 273 38.55 0.49 15.98
CA VAL A 273 37.35 0.13 16.72
C VAL A 273 36.59 1.40 17.12
N GLY A 274 35.29 1.44 16.81
CA GLY A 274 34.41 2.59 17.01
C GLY A 274 34.27 3.52 15.81
N ASP A 275 34.98 3.28 14.70
CA ASP A 275 34.80 4.05 13.47
C ASP A 275 33.38 3.81 12.90
N THR A 276 32.64 4.87 12.66
CA THR A 276 31.30 4.86 12.05
C THR A 276 31.32 5.28 10.58
N GLN A 277 32.44 5.77 10.10
CA GLN A 277 32.70 6.14 8.72
C GLN A 277 34.19 5.98 8.38
N ALA A 278 34.51 5.85 7.10
CA ALA A 278 35.87 5.87 6.61
C ALA A 278 35.96 6.74 5.35
N LEU A 279 37.05 7.51 5.25
CA LEU A 279 37.34 8.32 4.07
C LEU A 279 38.36 7.58 3.19
N ILE A 280 37.92 7.17 2.01
CA ILE A 280 38.79 6.65 0.96
C ILE A 280 39.24 7.80 0.09
N GLN A 281 40.54 7.91 -0.08
CA GLN A 281 41.17 8.95 -0.91
C GLN A 281 42.05 8.27 -1.97
N LEU A 282 41.77 8.59 -3.21
CA LEU A 282 42.50 8.10 -4.36
C LEU A 282 43.15 9.30 -5.04
N THR A 283 44.43 9.18 -5.36
CA THR A 283 45.18 10.23 -6.05
C THR A 283 45.90 9.65 -7.26
N SER A 284 45.82 10.37 -8.41
CA SER A 284 46.68 10.16 -9.54
C SER A 284 47.17 11.52 -10.04
N GLN A 285 48.46 11.63 -10.33
CA GLN A 285 49.06 12.84 -10.86
C GLN A 285 49.41 12.71 -12.34
N GLN A 286 49.18 11.56 -12.92
CA GLN A 286 49.49 11.27 -14.32
C GLN A 286 48.38 10.55 -15.03
N ASP A 287 47.97 9.44 -14.48
CA ASP A 287 47.10 8.47 -15.14
C ASP A 287 45.61 8.83 -15.08
N TYR A 288 44.82 8.21 -15.96
CA TYR A 288 43.36 8.34 -16.02
C TYR A 288 42.74 7.05 -15.50
N VAL A 289 42.48 6.99 -14.20
CA VAL A 289 41.97 5.81 -13.54
C VAL A 289 40.47 5.94 -13.24
N MET A 290 39.66 5.00 -13.66
CA MET A 290 38.23 4.95 -13.42
C MET A 290 37.92 3.91 -12.33
N ILE A 291 37.39 4.37 -11.20
CA ILE A 291 36.95 3.52 -10.10
C ILE A 291 35.50 3.14 -10.35
N ASN A 292 35.20 1.84 -10.43
CA ASN A 292 33.88 1.33 -10.73
C ASN A 292 33.21 0.69 -9.52
N ALA A 293 33.95 -0.05 -8.68
CA ALA A 293 33.41 -0.60 -7.47
C ALA A 293 34.43 -0.61 -6.33
N ILE A 294 33.92 -0.45 -5.12
CA ILE A 294 34.65 -0.61 -3.85
C ILE A 294 33.88 -1.62 -3.00
N VAL A 295 34.57 -2.63 -2.48
CA VAL A 295 33.98 -3.60 -1.57
C VAL A 295 34.67 -3.53 -0.22
N THR A 296 33.93 -3.43 0.86
CA THR A 296 34.49 -3.47 2.22
C THR A 296 33.94 -4.65 3.00
N LYS A 297 34.79 -5.28 3.80
CA LYS A 297 34.38 -6.27 4.82
C LYS A 297 34.94 -5.82 6.16
N LEU A 298 34.03 -5.59 7.11
CA LEU A 298 34.36 -5.10 8.45
C LEU A 298 33.60 -5.91 9.49
N ASN A 299 34.25 -6.31 10.57
CA ASN A 299 33.56 -6.96 11.68
C ASN A 299 32.60 -5.94 12.33
N SER A 300 31.35 -6.33 12.49
CA SER A 300 30.27 -5.48 12.94
C SER A 300 29.36 -6.23 13.92
N GLN A 301 28.79 -5.51 14.88
CA GLN A 301 27.78 -6.03 15.81
C GLN A 301 26.66 -4.99 15.96
N LEU A 302 25.73 -4.97 15.00
CA LEU A 302 24.54 -4.15 15.04
C LEU A 302 23.29 -4.99 14.82
N PRO A 303 22.22 -4.75 15.59
CA PRO A 303 20.90 -5.23 15.26
C PRO A 303 20.32 -4.48 14.06
N ASP A 304 19.21 -4.96 13.51
CA ASP A 304 18.40 -4.30 12.48
C ASP A 304 16.93 -4.63 12.74
N ALA A 305 16.27 -3.78 13.51
CA ALA A 305 14.89 -3.99 13.91
C ALA A 305 13.93 -3.59 12.79
N ARG A 306 12.99 -4.48 12.48
CA ARG A 306 11.86 -4.21 11.58
C ARG A 306 10.57 -4.60 12.24
N ILE A 307 9.52 -3.87 11.97
CA ILE A 307 8.19 -4.20 12.43
C ILE A 307 7.24 -4.35 11.26
N ASN A 308 6.31 -5.30 11.36
CA ASN A 308 5.11 -5.32 10.56
C ASN A 308 3.91 -5.75 11.42
N PHE A 309 2.69 -5.57 10.92
CA PHE A 309 1.46 -6.05 11.54
C PHE A 309 0.46 -6.45 10.46
N SER A 310 -0.42 -7.39 10.82
CA SER A 310 -1.52 -7.82 9.95
C SER A 310 -2.68 -6.82 10.00
N GLU A 311 -3.46 -6.76 8.93
CA GLU A 311 -4.68 -5.97 8.89
C GLU A 311 -5.61 -6.39 10.04
N PRO A 312 -6.11 -5.44 10.87
CA PRO A 312 -6.98 -5.76 11.99
C PRO A 312 -8.38 -6.16 11.51
N ILE A 313 -9.04 -7.02 12.29
CA ILE A 313 -10.46 -7.32 12.08
C ILE A 313 -11.28 -6.12 12.55
N LEU A 314 -12.12 -5.61 11.64
CA LEU A 314 -12.95 -4.43 11.90
C LEU A 314 -14.38 -4.85 12.24
N SER A 315 -15.00 -4.08 13.16
CA SER A 315 -16.41 -4.23 13.53
C SER A 315 -17.11 -2.89 13.46
N CYS A 316 -18.41 -2.90 13.20
CA CYS A 316 -19.21 -1.70 13.05
C CYS A 316 -19.20 -0.85 14.33
N ASN A 317 -18.94 0.44 14.17
CA ASN A 317 -18.89 1.44 15.24
C ASN A 317 -17.84 1.20 16.33
N VAL A 318 -16.88 0.29 16.09
CA VAL A 318 -15.81 -0.03 17.03
C VAL A 318 -14.55 0.72 16.61
N ARG A 319 -13.97 1.45 17.57
CA ARG A 319 -12.71 2.17 17.42
C ARG A 319 -11.56 1.52 18.19
N GLU A 320 -11.82 0.39 18.82
CA GLU A 320 -10.81 -0.43 19.46
C GLU A 320 -10.33 -1.49 18.46
N LEU A 321 -9.03 -1.54 18.21
CA LEU A 321 -8.39 -2.45 17.29
C LEU A 321 -7.40 -3.35 18.01
N ILE A 322 -7.41 -4.63 17.66
CA ILE A 322 -6.42 -5.60 18.12
C ILE A 322 -5.40 -5.76 16.98
N LEU A 323 -4.15 -5.38 17.26
CA LEU A 323 -3.06 -5.44 16.30
C LEU A 323 -2.13 -6.59 16.66
N ASN A 324 -1.98 -7.55 15.75
CA ASN A 324 -0.98 -8.60 15.85
C ASN A 324 0.25 -8.14 15.06
N TYR A 325 1.37 -7.94 15.74
CA TYR A 325 2.59 -7.43 15.14
C TYR A 325 3.73 -8.46 15.25
N THR A 326 4.72 -8.28 14.40
CA THR A 326 5.97 -9.04 14.42
C THR A 326 7.14 -8.06 14.37
N VAL A 327 8.05 -8.17 15.32
CA VAL A 327 9.36 -7.51 15.27
C VAL A 327 10.39 -8.53 14.82
N THR A 328 11.19 -8.19 13.83
CA THR A 328 12.28 -9.03 13.32
C THR A 328 13.61 -8.31 13.48
N ASN A 329 14.65 -9.06 13.80
CA ASN A 329 16.04 -8.61 13.78
C ASN A 329 16.68 -9.15 12.49
N PHE A 330 16.41 -8.48 11.36
CA PHE A 330 16.66 -9.02 10.02
C PHE A 330 17.98 -8.51 9.44
N ASN A 331 18.77 -9.42 8.82
CA ASN A 331 20.04 -9.09 8.18
C ASN A 331 21.01 -8.37 9.15
N SER A 332 21.03 -8.80 10.38
CA SER A 332 21.74 -8.18 11.51
C SER A 332 23.04 -8.91 11.84
N THR A 333 23.90 -8.26 12.62
CA THR A 333 25.14 -8.85 13.13
C THR A 333 25.20 -8.88 14.66
N ALA A 334 24.15 -8.41 15.34
CA ALA A 334 23.97 -8.51 16.78
C ALA A 334 22.53 -8.82 17.14
N ASP A 335 22.32 -9.30 18.36
CA ASP A 335 21.00 -9.49 18.94
C ASP A 335 20.33 -8.12 19.19
N LEU A 336 19.02 -8.02 18.90
CA LEU A 336 18.23 -6.87 19.28
C LEU A 336 17.86 -6.98 20.77
N PRO A 337 18.18 -5.96 21.59
CA PRO A 337 17.93 -6.02 23.03
C PRO A 337 16.45 -6.18 23.39
N ALA A 338 16.17 -6.86 24.50
CA ALA A 338 14.86 -6.80 25.14
C ALA A 338 14.55 -5.37 25.59
N ASN A 339 13.27 -5.04 25.71
CA ASN A 339 12.76 -3.70 26.04
C ASN A 339 13.02 -2.65 24.94
N THR A 340 13.20 -3.07 23.70
CA THR A 340 13.19 -2.17 22.53
C THR A 340 11.78 -1.56 22.42
N PRO A 341 11.64 -0.21 22.39
CA PRO A 341 10.35 0.45 22.40
C PRO A 341 9.63 0.28 21.05
N ILE A 342 8.30 0.12 21.13
CA ILE A 342 7.42 0.03 19.96
C ILE A 342 6.28 1.03 20.13
N LYS A 343 6.03 1.85 19.12
CA LYS A 343 4.96 2.84 19.10
C LYS A 343 4.00 2.58 17.95
N PHE A 344 2.72 2.91 18.19
CA PHE A 344 1.66 2.82 17.20
C PHE A 344 1.00 4.18 17.03
N TYR A 345 0.75 4.57 15.79
CA TYR A 345 0.21 5.88 15.44
C TYR A 345 -0.97 5.75 14.49
N ALA A 346 -1.95 6.65 14.65
CA ALA A 346 -3.03 6.89 13.69
C ALA A 346 -2.91 8.32 13.17
N ASP A 347 -2.64 8.50 11.87
CA ASP A 347 -2.33 9.81 11.25
C ASP A 347 -1.33 10.65 12.08
N GLY A 348 -0.28 9.99 12.59
CA GLY A 348 0.77 10.62 13.39
C GLY A 348 0.41 10.86 14.87
N VAL A 349 -0.80 10.55 15.30
CA VAL A 349 -1.19 10.62 16.72
C VAL A 349 -0.82 9.31 17.41
N LEU A 350 -0.06 9.37 18.50
CA LEU A 350 0.32 8.20 19.29
C LEU A 350 -0.93 7.55 19.91
N ILE A 351 -1.17 6.27 19.62
CA ILE A 351 -2.33 5.51 20.09
C ILE A 351 -1.95 4.28 20.94
N GLY A 352 -0.69 3.85 20.89
CA GLY A 352 -0.23 2.70 21.65
C GLY A 352 1.28 2.69 21.85
N SER A 353 1.72 2.05 22.94
CA SER A 353 3.14 1.92 23.30
C SER A 353 3.35 0.60 24.03
N ILE A 354 4.34 -0.16 23.57
CA ILE A 354 4.76 -1.42 24.17
C ILE A 354 6.27 -1.58 23.96
N PHE A 355 6.85 -2.67 24.45
CA PHE A 355 8.27 -3.00 24.31
C PHE A 355 8.41 -4.47 23.90
N THR A 356 9.51 -4.81 23.23
CA THR A 356 9.91 -6.22 23.07
C THR A 356 10.13 -6.85 24.44
N GLN A 357 9.69 -8.10 24.60
CA GLN A 357 9.77 -8.80 25.87
C GLN A 357 11.09 -9.55 26.02
N ASN A 358 11.64 -10.03 24.92
CA ASN A 358 12.82 -10.88 24.88
C ASN A 358 13.93 -10.23 24.03
N ILE A 359 15.14 -10.74 24.20
CA ILE A 359 16.21 -10.52 23.25
C ILE A 359 15.82 -11.24 21.95
N ILE A 360 15.87 -10.55 20.82
CA ILE A 360 15.62 -11.13 19.51
C ILE A 360 16.96 -11.44 18.86
N PRO A 361 17.32 -12.71 18.69
CA PRO A 361 18.61 -13.10 18.12
C PRO A 361 18.73 -12.69 16.66
N ILE A 362 19.95 -12.77 16.12
CA ILE A 362 20.24 -12.54 14.70
C ILE A 362 19.28 -13.38 13.85
N ASP A 363 18.65 -12.76 12.85
CA ASP A 363 17.61 -13.33 11.98
C ASP A 363 16.38 -13.91 12.72
N GLY A 364 16.25 -13.60 14.01
CA GLY A 364 15.12 -13.99 14.85
C GLY A 364 13.95 -13.01 14.76
N PHE A 365 12.88 -13.39 15.46
CA PHE A 365 11.68 -12.54 15.55
C PHE A 365 10.94 -12.70 16.89
N GLU A 366 10.12 -11.71 17.23
CA GLU A 366 9.15 -11.75 18.31
C GLU A 366 7.77 -11.34 17.78
N ILE A 367 6.76 -12.13 18.11
CA ILE A 367 5.34 -11.79 17.84
C ILE A 367 4.67 -11.26 19.09
N GLY A 368 3.83 -10.28 18.91
CA GLY A 368 3.06 -9.69 20.00
C GLY A 368 1.69 -9.21 19.54
N THR A 369 0.89 -8.82 20.54
CA THR A 369 -0.45 -8.27 20.31
C THR A 369 -0.63 -7.05 21.20
N ILE A 370 -1.25 -6.01 20.65
CA ILE A 370 -1.65 -4.81 21.40
C ILE A 370 -3.09 -4.43 21.04
N THR A 371 -3.83 -3.98 22.06
CA THR A 371 -5.13 -3.33 21.84
C THR A 371 -4.93 -1.82 21.86
N VAL A 372 -5.38 -1.14 20.81
CA VAL A 372 -5.30 0.31 20.66
C VAL A 372 -6.67 0.91 20.44
N THR A 373 -6.92 2.11 20.96
CA THR A 373 -8.16 2.84 20.75
C THR A 373 -7.91 4.04 19.84
N ILE A 374 -8.62 4.09 18.70
CA ILE A 374 -8.54 5.21 17.77
C ILE A 374 -9.35 6.38 18.30
N PRO A 375 -8.73 7.54 18.58
CA PRO A 375 -9.42 8.72 19.09
C PRO A 375 -10.56 9.17 18.15
N SER A 376 -11.63 9.73 18.71
CA SER A 376 -12.76 10.24 17.93
C SER A 376 -12.39 11.42 17.02
N SER A 377 -11.30 12.11 17.30
CA SER A 377 -10.74 13.18 16.47
C SER A 377 -10.12 12.67 15.17
N ILE A 378 -9.77 11.38 15.08
CA ILE A 378 -9.24 10.76 13.87
C ILE A 378 -10.42 10.37 12.98
N PRO A 379 -10.41 10.69 11.68
CA PRO A 379 -11.43 10.28 10.72
C PRO A 379 -11.61 8.75 10.66
N LEU A 380 -12.68 8.29 10.03
CA LEU A 380 -12.90 6.85 9.82
C LEU A 380 -11.83 6.24 8.89
N GLN A 381 -11.28 7.03 8.00
CA GLN A 381 -10.18 6.62 7.12
C GLN A 381 -8.90 7.32 7.55
N PHE A 382 -7.87 6.56 7.87
CA PHE A 382 -6.57 7.05 8.36
C PHE A 382 -5.46 6.06 8.03
N ASN A 383 -4.20 6.50 8.20
CA ASN A 383 -3.03 5.64 8.08
C ASN A 383 -2.62 5.14 9.47
N LEU A 384 -2.64 3.82 9.66
CA LEU A 384 -2.14 3.15 10.87
C LEU A 384 -0.66 2.82 10.66
N MET A 385 0.22 3.27 11.57
CA MET A 385 1.66 3.03 11.50
C MET A 385 2.14 2.41 12.81
N ALA A 386 3.04 1.45 12.70
CA ALA A 386 3.85 0.94 13.81
C ALA A 386 5.31 1.30 13.56
N GLN A 387 6.04 1.62 14.62
CA GLN A 387 7.47 1.90 14.57
C GLN A 387 8.16 1.22 15.77
N VAL A 388 9.16 0.38 15.48
CA VAL A 388 10.06 -0.21 16.46
C VAL A 388 11.26 0.70 16.68
N ASP A 389 11.87 0.61 17.84
CA ASP A 389 12.91 1.50 18.36
C ASP A 389 12.53 2.99 18.27
N ASP A 390 11.33 3.32 18.73
CA ASP A 390 10.84 4.69 18.79
C ASP A 390 10.48 5.07 20.24
N ILE A 391 11.09 6.14 20.76
CA ILE A 391 10.77 6.68 22.09
C ILE A 391 9.53 7.60 22.08
N GLY A 392 8.88 7.80 20.94
CA GLY A 392 7.66 8.59 20.77
C GLY A 392 7.85 9.92 20.06
N ASN A 393 8.98 10.12 19.44
CA ASN A 393 9.32 11.31 18.63
C ASN A 393 9.92 10.94 17.25
N GLY A 394 9.83 9.67 16.87
CA GLY A 394 10.40 9.14 15.63
C GLY A 394 11.92 8.88 15.69
N THR A 395 12.52 8.86 16.89
CA THR A 395 13.95 8.53 17.06
C THR A 395 14.13 7.32 17.96
N GLY A 396 15.10 6.48 17.61
CA GLY A 396 15.51 5.30 18.37
C GLY A 396 16.49 5.59 19.50
N ILE A 397 16.80 4.54 20.26
CA ILE A 397 17.84 4.51 21.29
C ILE A 397 18.92 3.46 20.98
N ILE A 398 18.64 2.58 20.03
CA ILE A 398 19.53 1.52 19.60
C ILE A 398 20.22 2.00 18.31
N ASN A 399 21.53 1.80 18.23
CA ASN A 399 22.23 2.05 16.99
C ASN A 399 22.06 0.80 16.11
N GLU A 400 21.46 0.96 14.94
CA GLU A 400 21.08 -0.13 14.04
C GLU A 400 21.81 -0.07 12.71
N ILE A 401 21.78 -1.16 11.96
CA ILE A 401 22.33 -1.20 10.60
C ILE A 401 21.56 -0.24 9.69
N SER A 402 20.25 -0.17 9.84
CA SER A 402 19.38 0.71 9.08
C SER A 402 18.35 1.37 10.00
N GLU A 403 18.40 2.69 10.09
CA GLU A 403 17.45 3.51 10.84
C GLU A 403 16.19 3.88 10.03
N THR A 404 16.06 3.39 8.79
CA THR A 404 14.99 3.79 7.88
C THR A 404 13.93 2.72 7.62
N ASN A 405 14.12 1.52 8.14
CA ASN A 405 13.25 0.37 7.93
C ASN A 405 12.42 -0.03 9.17
N ASN A 406 12.49 0.77 10.23
CA ASN A 406 11.90 0.51 11.55
C ASN A 406 10.38 0.75 11.59
N SER A 407 9.76 1.18 10.50
CA SER A 407 8.34 1.49 10.45
C SER A 407 7.58 0.71 9.39
N PHE A 408 6.31 0.42 9.70
CA PHE A 408 5.37 -0.18 8.76
C PHE A 408 4.01 0.51 8.87
N SER A 409 3.30 0.70 7.76
CA SER A 409 2.01 1.38 7.76
C SER A 409 1.00 0.76 6.80
N LEU A 410 -0.27 0.83 7.19
CA LEU A 410 -1.42 0.40 6.38
C LEU A 410 -2.54 1.45 6.43
N PRO A 411 -3.23 1.73 5.32
CA PRO A 411 -4.46 2.52 5.33
C PRO A 411 -5.59 1.69 5.94
N ILE A 412 -6.30 2.26 6.92
CA ILE A 412 -7.42 1.62 7.61
C ILE A 412 -8.68 2.45 7.36
N ARG A 413 -9.82 1.79 7.10
CA ARG A 413 -11.14 2.40 7.06
C ARG A 413 -12.05 1.72 8.07
N LEU A 414 -12.30 2.39 9.22
CA LEU A 414 -13.23 1.90 10.24
C LEU A 414 -14.64 1.81 9.67
N LEU A 415 -15.36 0.79 10.12
CA LEU A 415 -16.73 0.53 9.72
C LEU A 415 -17.69 1.34 10.60
N ALA A 416 -18.66 2.00 9.99
CA ALA A 416 -19.68 2.77 10.67
C ALA A 416 -21.06 2.41 10.15
N SER A 417 -22.05 2.41 11.05
CA SER A 417 -23.44 2.28 10.66
C SER A 417 -23.92 3.47 9.84
N PRO A 418 -24.82 3.26 8.88
CA PRO A 418 -25.32 4.34 8.04
C PRO A 418 -26.09 5.38 8.83
N ASN A 419 -25.94 6.64 8.43
CA ASN A 419 -26.80 7.72 8.87
C ASN A 419 -28.12 7.64 8.09
N PHE A 420 -29.22 8.00 8.72
CA PHE A 420 -30.54 7.94 8.12
C PHE A 420 -31.40 9.15 8.53
N ASN A 421 -32.45 9.42 7.75
CA ASN A 421 -33.47 10.38 8.12
C ASN A 421 -34.57 9.64 8.92
N GLN A 422 -34.99 10.23 10.05
CA GLN A 422 -36.03 9.66 10.88
C GLN A 422 -37.35 9.63 10.11
N PRO A 423 -37.99 8.45 9.90
CA PRO A 423 -39.29 8.38 9.24
C PRO A 423 -40.40 8.99 10.10
N GLU A 424 -41.31 9.73 9.44
CA GLU A 424 -42.46 10.33 10.08
C GLU A 424 -43.56 9.27 10.31
N GLU A 425 -44.54 9.61 11.17
CA GLU A 425 -45.71 8.77 11.36
C GLU A 425 -46.59 8.76 10.10
N LEU A 426 -47.26 7.65 9.82
CA LEU A 426 -48.17 7.54 8.70
C LEU A 426 -49.61 7.37 9.20
N ILE A 427 -50.51 8.19 8.64
CA ILE A 427 -51.91 8.21 9.03
C ILE A 427 -52.76 7.75 7.86
N SER A 428 -53.70 6.83 8.13
CA SER A 428 -54.65 6.30 7.16
C SER A 428 -56.09 6.30 7.72
N CYS A 429 -57.08 6.08 6.84
CA CYS A 429 -58.47 6.03 7.27
C CYS A 429 -58.76 4.74 8.05
N ASN A 430 -59.43 4.87 9.19
CA ASN A 430 -59.98 3.73 9.95
C ASN A 430 -61.04 3.00 9.12
N LEU A 431 -60.87 1.67 9.01
CA LEU A 431 -61.76 0.79 8.28
C LEU A 431 -62.66 -0.08 9.21
N GLY A 432 -62.64 0.26 10.50
CA GLY A 432 -63.34 -0.45 11.56
C GLY A 432 -62.37 -1.02 12.62
N PHE A 433 -62.70 -0.75 13.90
CA PHE A 433 -61.89 -1.21 15.05
C PHE A 433 -60.41 -0.83 14.98
N THR A 434 -60.10 0.35 14.46
CA THR A 434 -58.78 0.89 14.24
C THR A 434 -57.90 0.19 13.16
N ARG A 435 -58.49 -0.73 12.41
CA ARG A 435 -57.84 -1.37 11.27
C ARG A 435 -57.65 -0.40 10.13
N ALA A 436 -56.52 -0.44 9.45
CA ALA A 436 -56.22 0.41 8.30
C ALA A 436 -55.20 -0.20 7.38
N PHE A 437 -55.18 0.22 6.09
CA PHE A 437 -54.10 -0.11 5.14
C PHE A 437 -53.18 1.07 4.99
N PHE A 438 -51.89 0.74 4.83
CA PHE A 438 -50.80 1.74 4.73
C PHE A 438 -49.90 1.43 3.54
N ASP A 439 -49.48 2.47 2.86
CA ASP A 439 -48.44 2.44 1.83
C ASP A 439 -47.24 3.25 2.32
N PHE A 440 -46.13 2.58 2.61
CA PHE A 440 -44.87 3.16 2.99
C PHE A 440 -43.74 2.77 2.04
N SER A 441 -44.04 2.39 0.80
CA SER A 441 -43.08 2.06 -0.24
C SER A 441 -42.14 3.23 -0.60
N SER A 442 -42.62 4.46 -0.43
CA SER A 442 -41.79 5.67 -0.65
C SER A 442 -40.77 5.93 0.47
N TYR A 443 -40.92 5.26 1.63
CA TYR A 443 -40.05 5.49 2.78
C TYR A 443 -38.63 5.01 2.57
N GLU A 444 -38.38 3.99 1.74
CA GLU A 444 -37.03 3.55 1.36
C GLU A 444 -36.17 4.74 0.93
N ASN A 445 -36.62 5.49 -0.05
CA ASN A 445 -35.89 6.63 -0.59
C ASN A 445 -35.82 7.85 0.34
N SER A 446 -36.75 7.98 1.31
CA SER A 446 -36.77 9.11 2.22
C SER A 446 -35.93 8.90 3.47
N ILE A 447 -35.73 7.64 3.87
CA ILE A 447 -34.98 7.25 5.07
C ILE A 447 -33.47 7.18 4.77
N GLN A 448 -33.08 6.57 3.67
CA GLN A 448 -31.67 6.40 3.31
C GLN A 448 -31.01 7.74 2.97
N ASN A 449 -29.81 7.97 3.47
CA ASN A 449 -28.98 9.09 3.09
C ASN A 449 -28.04 8.74 1.93
N ASP A 450 -27.64 7.49 1.81
CA ASP A 450 -26.91 6.94 0.68
C ASP A 450 -27.82 5.98 -0.10
N ILE A 451 -27.90 6.15 -1.41
CA ILE A 451 -28.74 5.32 -2.29
C ILE A 451 -28.29 3.87 -2.36
N SER A 452 -27.06 3.59 -1.94
CA SER A 452 -26.52 2.21 -1.85
C SER A 452 -26.96 1.49 -0.58
N ASP A 453 -27.53 2.19 0.42
CA ASP A 453 -28.01 1.56 1.65
C ASP A 453 -29.30 0.78 1.37
N LEU A 454 -29.40 -0.41 1.95
CA LEU A 454 -30.59 -1.24 1.87
C LEU A 454 -31.54 -0.91 3.02
N VAL A 455 -32.80 -0.57 2.69
CA VAL A 455 -33.86 -0.30 3.68
C VAL A 455 -34.85 -1.45 3.69
N THR A 456 -35.09 -2.03 4.87
CA THR A 456 -36.06 -3.12 5.07
C THR A 456 -36.93 -2.85 6.28
N PHE A 457 -38.18 -3.33 6.25
CA PHE A 457 -39.19 -3.07 7.27
C PHE A 457 -39.58 -4.33 8.01
N TYR A 458 -39.86 -4.18 9.32
CA TYR A 458 -40.17 -5.31 10.22
C TYR A 458 -41.28 -4.95 11.21
N GLU A 459 -41.94 -5.96 11.76
CA GLU A 459 -42.97 -5.73 12.78
C GLU A 459 -42.41 -5.50 14.18
N THR A 460 -41.19 -6.00 14.45
CA THR A 460 -40.53 -5.89 15.75
C THR A 460 -39.08 -5.47 15.61
N GLU A 461 -38.56 -4.82 16.66
CA GLU A 461 -37.14 -4.45 16.75
C GLU A 461 -36.22 -5.67 16.67
N THR A 462 -36.61 -6.75 17.35
CA THR A 462 -35.81 -7.98 17.38
C THR A 462 -35.69 -8.59 15.98
N GLU A 463 -36.75 -8.55 15.17
CA GLU A 463 -36.69 -9.02 13.78
C GLU A 463 -35.83 -8.11 12.91
N ALA A 464 -35.90 -6.78 13.10
CA ALA A 464 -35.05 -5.82 12.40
C ALA A 464 -33.55 -6.01 12.72
N ILE A 465 -33.23 -6.27 13.98
CA ILE A 465 -31.84 -6.52 14.41
C ILE A 465 -31.35 -7.87 13.86
N ALA A 466 -32.18 -8.91 13.92
CA ALA A 466 -31.84 -10.26 13.50
C ALA A 466 -31.94 -10.49 11.98
N GLU A 467 -32.49 -9.52 11.23
CA GLU A 467 -32.74 -9.59 9.78
C GLU A 467 -33.62 -10.79 9.38
N ILE A 468 -34.70 -11.05 10.14
CA ILE A 468 -35.62 -12.13 9.90
C ILE A 468 -37.04 -11.61 9.71
N ASN A 469 -37.86 -12.31 8.92
CA ASN A 469 -39.26 -11.99 8.65
C ASN A 469 -39.53 -10.57 8.15
N PRO A 470 -38.86 -10.07 7.12
CA PRO A 470 -39.13 -8.73 6.61
C PRO A 470 -40.55 -8.60 6.06
N ILE A 471 -41.16 -7.44 6.18
CA ILE A 471 -42.48 -7.13 5.63
C ILE A 471 -42.37 -7.09 4.10
N GLY A 472 -43.00 -8.04 3.43
CA GLY A 472 -42.91 -8.17 1.96
C GLY A 472 -43.85 -7.26 1.19
N ASN A 473 -44.99 -6.82 1.78
CA ASN A 473 -45.96 -5.96 1.11
C ASN A 473 -46.05 -4.59 1.78
N ILE A 474 -45.11 -3.72 1.45
CA ILE A 474 -45.01 -2.38 2.01
C ILE A 474 -45.92 -1.35 1.32
N SER A 475 -46.43 -1.67 0.11
CA SER A 475 -47.35 -0.79 -0.64
C SER A 475 -48.82 -0.97 -0.23
N ASN A 476 -49.15 -2.04 0.47
CA ASN A 476 -50.49 -2.31 0.95
C ASN A 476 -50.45 -3.13 2.24
N TYR A 477 -49.83 -2.60 3.27
CA TYR A 477 -49.68 -3.24 4.58
C TYR A 477 -50.98 -3.09 5.39
N GLU A 478 -51.54 -4.16 5.87
CA GLU A 478 -52.72 -4.16 6.74
C GLU A 478 -52.33 -4.17 8.22
N ALA A 479 -52.57 -3.05 8.90
CA ALA A 479 -52.52 -3.01 10.35
C ALA A 479 -53.89 -3.36 10.94
N ILE A 480 -53.99 -4.54 11.57
CA ILE A 480 -55.24 -5.03 12.20
C ILE A 480 -55.68 -4.11 13.33
N THR A 481 -54.75 -3.51 14.03
CA THR A 481 -54.97 -2.51 15.09
C THR A 481 -53.94 -1.39 14.98
N THR A 482 -54.36 -0.17 15.27
CA THR A 482 -53.51 1.00 15.36
C THR A 482 -53.65 1.68 16.72
N PRO A 483 -52.59 2.36 17.27
CA PRO A 483 -51.30 2.56 16.65
C PRO A 483 -50.44 1.31 16.59
N LYS A 484 -49.76 1.10 15.47
CA LYS A 484 -48.79 0.00 15.24
C LYS A 484 -47.41 0.59 14.97
N THR A 485 -46.39 0.11 15.65
CA THR A 485 -44.99 0.48 15.35
C THR A 485 -44.45 -0.40 14.24
N ILE A 486 -43.82 0.18 13.25
CA ILE A 486 -43.01 -0.50 12.24
C ILE A 486 -41.55 -0.15 12.49
N TRP A 487 -40.71 -1.15 12.47
CA TRP A 487 -39.27 -1.04 12.61
C TRP A 487 -38.60 -1.08 11.24
N VAL A 488 -37.52 -0.31 11.11
CA VAL A 488 -36.76 -0.18 9.88
C VAL A 488 -35.32 -0.57 10.17
N ARG A 489 -34.74 -1.39 9.33
CA ARG A 489 -33.31 -1.66 9.27
C ARG A 489 -32.75 -0.96 8.05
N ILE A 490 -31.71 -0.17 8.23
CA ILE A 490 -30.93 0.49 7.19
C ILE A 490 -29.53 -0.11 7.24
N GLU A 491 -29.09 -0.77 6.18
CA GLU A 491 -27.83 -1.50 6.12
C GLU A 491 -26.98 -0.99 4.96
N ASN A 492 -25.71 -0.70 5.22
CA ASN A 492 -24.76 -0.28 4.19
C ASN A 492 -24.05 -1.48 3.55
N THR A 493 -23.25 -1.20 2.50
CA THR A 493 -22.50 -2.23 1.76
C THR A 493 -21.41 -2.92 2.57
N ASP A 494 -21.04 -2.39 3.73
CA ASP A 494 -20.08 -3.00 4.66
C ASP A 494 -20.76 -3.99 5.64
N GLY A 495 -22.08 -4.14 5.59
CA GLY A 495 -22.86 -4.95 6.51
C GLY A 495 -23.14 -4.29 7.86
N CYS A 496 -22.85 -2.98 7.98
CA CYS A 496 -23.23 -2.22 9.18
C CYS A 496 -24.64 -1.68 9.05
N PHE A 497 -25.41 -1.75 10.14
CA PHE A 497 -26.79 -1.29 10.09
C PHE A 497 -27.15 -0.32 11.22
N SER A 498 -28.18 0.45 10.98
CA SER A 498 -28.91 1.28 11.95
C SER A 498 -30.37 0.83 12.00
N THR A 499 -31.06 1.05 13.12
CA THR A 499 -32.49 0.82 13.25
C THR A 499 -33.24 2.09 13.56
N ALA A 500 -34.42 2.23 12.98
CA ALA A 500 -35.36 3.31 13.24
C ALA A 500 -36.75 2.73 13.42
N SER A 501 -37.72 3.55 13.83
CA SER A 501 -39.11 3.13 13.85
C SER A 501 -40.04 4.31 13.57
N PHE A 502 -41.25 4.00 13.09
CA PHE A 502 -42.32 4.96 12.92
C PHE A 502 -43.68 4.34 13.29
N LEU A 503 -44.67 5.21 13.49
CA LEU A 503 -46.00 4.78 13.89
C LEU A 503 -46.96 4.78 12.69
N LEU A 504 -47.74 3.72 12.56
CA LEU A 504 -48.94 3.69 11.76
C LEU A 504 -50.13 4.04 12.65
N LYS A 505 -50.85 5.08 12.29
CA LYS A 505 -52.03 5.54 13.02
C LYS A 505 -53.25 5.56 12.10
N SER A 506 -54.43 5.17 12.61
CA SER A 506 -55.69 5.40 11.91
C SER A 506 -56.41 6.61 12.48
N ARG A 507 -57.08 7.34 11.62
CA ARG A 507 -58.04 8.36 11.99
C ARG A 507 -59.39 8.06 11.36
N ASN A 508 -60.45 8.50 11.99
CA ASN A 508 -61.79 8.43 11.37
C ASN A 508 -61.81 9.37 10.18
N CYS A 509 -62.31 8.87 9.05
CA CYS A 509 -62.54 9.66 7.83
C CYS A 509 -64.03 9.88 7.62
N GLU A 510 -64.40 10.95 6.90
CA GLU A 510 -65.79 11.29 6.62
C GLU A 510 -66.48 10.16 5.89
N PRO A 511 -67.65 9.66 6.39
CA PRO A 511 -68.35 8.55 5.77
C PRO A 511 -69.01 8.98 4.46
N ILE A 512 -69.19 8.06 3.54
CA ILE A 512 -69.83 8.29 2.23
C ILE A 512 -71.29 7.83 2.33
N VAL A 513 -72.21 8.78 2.12
CA VAL A 513 -73.66 8.50 2.16
C VAL A 513 -74.18 8.23 0.77
N TYR A 514 -74.80 7.03 0.58
CA TYR A 514 -75.50 6.68 -0.65
C TYR A 514 -76.97 7.03 -0.52
N ASN A 515 -77.48 7.86 -1.43
CA ASN A 515 -78.77 8.52 -1.32
C ASN A 515 -79.93 7.82 -1.98
N ALA A 516 -79.86 6.50 -2.18
CA ALA A 516 -80.92 5.67 -2.75
C ALA A 516 -81.08 4.36 -1.97
N VAL A 517 -82.35 4.03 -1.67
CA VAL A 517 -82.72 2.79 -1.00
C VAL A 517 -83.86 2.14 -1.78
N SER A 518 -83.78 0.88 -2.08
CA SER A 518 -84.82 0.07 -2.79
C SER A 518 -84.98 -1.28 -2.11
N PRO A 519 -85.73 -1.37 -1.02
CA PRO A 519 -85.88 -2.63 -0.22
C PRO A 519 -86.78 -3.60 -0.90
N ASN A 520 -86.29 -4.30 -1.91
CA ASN A 520 -87.00 -5.32 -2.71
C ASN A 520 -86.40 -6.70 -2.54
N ASN A 521 -85.44 -6.86 -1.62
CA ASN A 521 -84.72 -8.10 -1.31
C ASN A 521 -83.96 -8.73 -2.50
N ASP A 522 -83.46 -7.88 -3.42
CA ASP A 522 -82.59 -8.34 -4.50
C ASP A 522 -81.07 -8.30 -4.14
N GLY A 523 -80.76 -7.87 -2.92
CA GLY A 523 -79.41 -7.73 -2.39
C GLY A 523 -78.70 -6.43 -2.79
N LEU A 524 -79.40 -5.52 -3.50
CA LEU A 524 -78.83 -4.22 -3.94
C LEU A 524 -79.62 -3.06 -3.35
N ASN A 525 -78.98 -2.22 -2.57
CA ASN A 525 -79.57 -1.02 -1.92
C ASN A 525 -80.82 -1.33 -1.08
N ASP A 526 -80.98 -2.54 -0.54
CA ASP A 526 -82.05 -2.89 0.32
C ASP A 526 -82.11 -2.14 1.63
N PHE A 527 -80.95 -1.58 2.01
CA PHE A 527 -80.78 -0.78 3.22
C PHE A 527 -80.17 0.57 2.91
N PHE A 528 -80.41 1.56 3.79
CA PHE A 528 -79.73 2.82 3.74
C PHE A 528 -78.29 2.67 4.23
N TYR A 529 -77.39 2.27 3.31
CA TYR A 529 -76.01 1.99 3.60
C TYR A 529 -75.19 3.30 3.57
N ILE A 530 -74.37 3.50 4.62
CA ILE A 530 -73.41 4.59 4.72
C ILE A 530 -72.04 3.94 4.86
N SER A 531 -71.23 4.08 3.83
CA SER A 531 -69.88 3.49 3.82
C SER A 531 -68.97 4.28 4.78
N GLY A 532 -68.19 3.54 5.59
CA GLY A 532 -67.27 4.17 6.56
C GLY A 532 -67.96 4.66 7.83
N LEU A 533 -69.19 4.18 8.18
CA LEU A 533 -69.90 4.56 9.39
C LEU A 533 -69.79 3.52 10.51
N ARG A 534 -70.21 2.27 10.25
CA ARG A 534 -70.24 1.20 11.26
C ARG A 534 -68.83 0.78 11.64
N ASP A 535 -68.67 0.42 12.91
CA ASP A 535 -67.39 -0.04 13.51
C ASP A 535 -66.26 1.05 13.49
N ILE A 536 -66.56 2.23 12.94
CA ILE A 536 -65.66 3.40 12.94
C ILE A 536 -66.22 4.45 13.90
N PHE A 537 -67.43 4.92 13.71
CA PHE A 537 -68.10 5.87 14.58
C PHE A 537 -69.04 5.12 15.54
N LEU A 538 -68.50 4.58 16.60
CA LEU A 538 -69.22 3.65 17.49
C LEU A 538 -70.44 4.28 18.18
N ASN A 539 -70.46 5.61 18.32
CA ASN A 539 -71.50 6.38 19.04
C ASN A 539 -72.34 7.22 18.08
N TYR A 540 -72.35 6.88 16.77
CA TYR A 540 -73.14 7.68 15.83
C TYR A 540 -74.63 7.55 16.13
N LYS A 541 -75.40 8.61 15.73
CA LYS A 541 -76.85 8.64 15.74
C LYS A 541 -77.32 9.07 14.36
N LEU A 542 -78.12 8.22 13.71
CA LEU A 542 -78.74 8.52 12.42
C LEU A 542 -80.24 8.68 12.62
N GLU A 543 -80.79 9.79 12.11
CA GLU A 543 -82.21 10.10 12.15
C GLU A 543 -82.74 10.24 10.73
N VAL A 544 -83.87 9.58 10.43
CA VAL A 544 -84.53 9.68 9.13
C VAL A 544 -85.89 10.33 9.28
N TYR A 545 -86.11 11.36 8.48
CA TYR A 545 -87.30 12.19 8.50
C TYR A 545 -88.08 12.07 7.18
N ASN A 546 -89.43 12.12 7.26
CA ASN A 546 -90.24 12.21 6.06
C ASN A 546 -90.26 13.68 5.50
N ARG A 547 -90.90 13.91 4.32
CA ARG A 547 -90.96 15.18 3.64
C ARG A 547 -91.66 16.30 4.46
N TRP A 548 -92.35 16.01 5.55
CA TRP A 548 -92.97 16.92 6.45
C TRP A 548 -92.18 17.21 7.73
N GLY A 549 -90.92 16.73 7.78
CA GLY A 549 -90.05 16.93 8.94
C GLY A 549 -90.39 16.03 10.14
N ARG A 550 -91.21 15.01 10.00
CA ARG A 550 -91.47 14.03 11.07
C ARG A 550 -90.42 12.96 11.10
N LEU A 551 -89.82 12.76 12.29
CA LEU A 551 -88.89 11.66 12.55
C LEU A 551 -89.61 10.32 12.37
N ILE A 552 -89.12 9.42 11.55
CA ILE A 552 -89.70 8.12 11.24
C ILE A 552 -88.84 6.96 11.64
N TRP A 553 -87.53 7.15 11.78
CA TRP A 553 -86.62 6.07 12.18
C TRP A 553 -85.37 6.69 12.80
N THR A 554 -84.82 5.94 13.75
CA THR A 554 -83.51 6.24 14.37
C THR A 554 -82.62 5.03 14.33
N GLY A 555 -81.32 5.27 14.05
CA GLY A 555 -80.32 4.24 14.02
C GLY A 555 -79.07 4.61 14.82
N ASP A 556 -78.38 3.59 15.26
CA ASP A 556 -77.09 3.63 15.91
C ASP A 556 -76.28 2.36 15.56
N ASN A 557 -75.09 2.23 16.13
CA ASN A 557 -74.23 1.09 15.82
C ASN A 557 -74.83 -0.28 16.25
N SER A 558 -75.83 -0.34 17.14
CA SER A 558 -76.47 -1.55 17.60
C SER A 558 -77.65 -2.01 16.73
N LYS A 559 -78.23 -1.09 15.93
CA LYS A 559 -79.39 -1.38 15.05
C LYS A 559 -78.94 -1.69 13.63
N PRO A 560 -79.69 -2.55 12.88
CA PRO A 560 -79.49 -2.70 11.44
C PRO A 560 -79.71 -1.38 10.71
N ASP A 561 -79.17 -1.27 9.48
CA ASP A 561 -79.37 -0.10 8.63
C ASP A 561 -80.87 0.00 8.22
N TRP A 562 -81.35 1.25 7.96
CA TRP A 562 -82.73 1.48 7.62
C TRP A 562 -83.18 0.79 6.33
N ASN A 563 -84.24 -0.03 6.41
CA ASN A 563 -84.78 -0.77 5.31
C ASN A 563 -86.09 -0.18 4.72
N GLY A 564 -86.34 1.08 4.95
CA GLY A 564 -87.55 1.74 4.48
C GLY A 564 -88.76 1.55 5.38
N ASN A 565 -88.57 1.05 6.59
CA ASN A 565 -89.68 0.92 7.56
C ASN A 565 -89.68 2.11 8.55
N ALA A 566 -90.89 2.47 9.00
CA ALA A 566 -91.06 3.56 9.97
C ALA A 566 -91.28 2.96 11.38
N GLU A 567 -90.54 3.46 12.35
CA GLU A 567 -90.80 3.20 13.77
C GLU A 567 -91.95 4.10 14.22
N ASN A 568 -92.92 3.59 14.92
CA ASN A 568 -94.10 4.33 15.41
C ASN A 568 -95.09 4.72 14.32
N ALA A 569 -95.25 3.93 13.27
CA ALA A 569 -96.30 4.10 12.27
C ALA A 569 -97.68 3.70 12.85
N VAL A 570 -98.72 4.46 12.53
CA VAL A 570 -100.09 4.05 12.83
C VAL A 570 -100.62 3.39 11.56
N GLY A 571 -100.56 2.06 11.53
CA GLY A 571 -101.01 1.23 10.38
C GLY A 571 -99.90 0.38 9.79
N ASN A 572 -99.51 0.58 8.56
CA ASN A 572 -98.46 -0.19 7.90
C ASN A 572 -97.07 0.40 8.26
N ASP A 573 -96.16 -0.49 8.69
CA ASP A 573 -94.78 -0.07 9.06
C ASP A 573 -93.92 0.33 7.84
N GLU A 574 -94.36 0.07 6.63
CA GLU A 574 -93.63 0.44 5.40
C GLU A 574 -93.81 1.93 5.09
N ALA A 575 -92.72 2.66 4.98
CA ALA A 575 -92.72 4.01 4.53
C ALA A 575 -92.97 4.10 3.02
N PRO A 576 -93.83 5.03 2.53
CA PRO A 576 -94.12 5.15 1.11
C PRO A 576 -92.93 5.57 0.28
N GLY A 577 -92.84 5.15 -0.99
CA GLY A 577 -91.82 5.59 -1.92
C GLY A 577 -91.79 7.12 -2.04
N GLY A 578 -90.59 7.72 -2.07
CA GLY A 578 -90.38 9.17 -2.13
C GLY A 578 -89.08 9.67 -1.52
N THR A 579 -89.01 10.99 -1.37
CA THR A 579 -87.81 11.61 -0.79
C THR A 579 -87.92 11.72 0.72
N TYR A 580 -86.86 11.32 1.41
CA TYR A 580 -86.66 11.40 2.85
C TYR A 580 -85.42 12.26 3.13
N TYR A 581 -85.26 12.73 4.36
CA TYR A 581 -84.15 13.49 4.82
C TYR A 581 -83.49 12.77 5.98
N TYR A 582 -82.17 12.90 6.08
CA TYR A 582 -81.43 12.31 7.19
C TYR A 582 -80.62 13.37 7.93
N ILE A 583 -80.39 13.16 9.20
CA ILE A 583 -79.42 13.85 10.03
C ILE A 583 -78.55 12.77 10.66
N LEU A 584 -77.27 12.84 10.39
CA LEU A 584 -76.26 11.91 10.92
C LEU A 584 -75.33 12.66 11.86
N HIS A 585 -75.38 12.34 13.13
CA HIS A 585 -74.47 12.78 14.16
C HIS A 585 -73.39 11.73 14.29
N LEU A 586 -72.15 12.05 13.92
CA LEU A 586 -71.03 11.11 14.05
C LEU A 586 -70.58 10.98 15.50
N ASN A 587 -70.80 12.03 16.31
CA ASN A 587 -70.39 12.14 17.71
C ASN A 587 -68.90 11.87 17.90
N ASP A 588 -68.12 12.44 17.01
CA ASP A 588 -66.69 12.33 16.93
C ASP A 588 -66.05 13.72 17.04
N PRO A 589 -64.95 13.92 17.79
CA PRO A 589 -64.33 15.22 17.96
C PRO A 589 -63.85 15.86 16.65
N ASP A 590 -63.44 15.05 15.67
CA ASP A 590 -62.98 15.57 14.37
C ASP A 590 -64.17 15.95 13.46
N PHE A 591 -65.40 15.48 13.78
CA PHE A 591 -66.63 15.72 13.04
C PHE A 591 -67.74 16.27 13.97
N PRO A 592 -67.60 17.47 14.53
CA PRO A 592 -68.53 18.01 15.54
C PRO A 592 -69.88 18.40 14.98
N ASN A 593 -69.98 18.65 13.67
CA ASN A 593 -71.22 19.05 13.03
C ASN A 593 -71.94 17.86 12.44
N PRO A 594 -73.30 17.77 12.55
CA PRO A 594 -74.07 16.69 11.92
C PRO A 594 -74.04 16.82 10.40
N MET A 595 -73.90 15.69 9.72
CA MET A 595 -74.10 15.57 8.28
C MET A 595 -75.62 15.48 8.02
N ASN A 596 -76.13 16.16 7.00
CA ASN A 596 -77.51 16.11 6.61
C ASN A 596 -77.66 16.03 5.09
N GLY A 597 -78.74 15.46 4.66
CA GLY A 597 -79.03 15.31 3.24
C GLY A 597 -80.38 14.67 2.98
N TYR A 598 -80.56 14.24 1.76
CA TYR A 598 -81.76 13.53 1.34
C TYR A 598 -81.40 12.12 0.81
N LEU A 599 -82.39 11.25 0.85
CA LEU A 599 -82.34 9.97 0.21
C LEU A 599 -83.67 9.65 -0.49
N LEU A 600 -83.61 8.88 -1.56
CA LEU A 600 -84.75 8.43 -2.33
C LEU A 600 -85.09 7.00 -1.93
N LEU A 601 -86.28 6.79 -1.41
CA LEU A 601 -86.85 5.46 -1.20
C LEU A 601 -87.64 5.07 -2.44
N LYS A 602 -87.23 4.01 -3.11
CA LYS A 602 -87.94 3.37 -4.24
C LYS A 602 -88.55 2.06 -3.78
N ARG A 603 -89.85 1.95 -3.93
CA ARG A 603 -90.59 0.71 -3.70
C ARG A 603 -90.87 0.04 -5.03
#